data_a86eb37be1ee1c04a4702ba9f7291934
#
_entry.id   a86eb37be1ee1c04a4702ba9f7291934
#
_cell.length_a   1.000
_cell.length_b   1.000
_cell.length_c   1.000
_cell.angle_alpha   90.00
_cell.angle_beta   90.00
_cell.angle_gamma   90.00
#
_symmetry.space_group_name_H-M   'P 1'
#
loop_
_entity.id
_entity.type
_entity.pdbx_description
1 polymer ?
#
loop_
_entity_poly.entity_id
_entity_poly.type
_entity_poly.pdbx_seq_one_letter_code
_entity_poly.pdbx_strand_id
1 'polypeptide(L)'
;RLKEALDLSKKGLPRYQSLQPIYSLVERDTLEGPLEDLCLAENVGVIGFYSLASGFLTGKYRSKADMAGQIRAPRVEKYLNDKGFGVVAALDEVGEKHGAKPGQVAMAWLMARPSVCAPIASATNLDQLDELVKSVDVTLDAGDIAKLDAASA
;
A
#
# COMPACT_ATOMS: atom_id res chain seq x y z
N ARG A 1 4.83 14.05 17.26
CA ARG A 1 3.36 14.25 17.52
C ARG A 1 2.69 12.98 18.03
N LEU A 2 2.73 11.82 17.30
CA LEU A 2 2.09 10.58 17.79
C LEU A 2 2.67 10.18 19.15
N LYS A 3 4.01 10.15 19.31
CA LYS A 3 4.67 9.84 20.57
C LYS A 3 4.19 10.75 21.72
N GLU A 4 4.10 12.04 21.49
CA GLU A 4 3.61 13.02 22.49
C GLU A 4 2.16 12.71 22.92
N ALA A 5 1.29 12.38 21.95
CA ALA A 5 -0.09 12.02 22.23
C ALA A 5 -0.17 10.72 23.05
N LEU A 6 0.66 9.72 22.73
CA LEU A 6 0.74 8.48 23.52
C LEU A 6 1.31 8.71 24.92
N ASP A 7 2.30 9.60 25.09
CA ASP A 7 2.81 9.97 26.41
C ASP A 7 1.77 10.73 27.26
N LEU A 8 0.93 11.56 26.62
CA LEU A 8 -0.19 12.22 27.28
C LEU A 8 -1.28 11.22 27.72
N SER A 9 -1.52 10.18 26.94
CA SER A 9 -2.49 9.14 27.33
C SER A 9 -2.10 8.40 28.61
N LYS A 10 -0.80 8.26 28.88
CA LYS A 10 -0.29 7.70 30.15
C LYS A 10 -0.63 8.57 31.37
N LYS A 11 -1.07 9.82 31.14
CA LYS A 11 -1.53 10.78 32.15
C LYS A 11 -3.06 10.87 32.27
N GLY A 12 -3.78 9.91 31.69
CA GLY A 12 -5.24 9.80 31.80
C GLY A 12 -6.03 10.40 30.64
N LEU A 13 -5.37 10.88 29.55
CA LEU A 13 -6.05 11.30 28.34
C LEU A 13 -6.40 10.10 27.44
N PRO A 14 -7.38 10.23 26.53
CA PRO A 14 -7.70 9.18 25.56
C PRO A 14 -6.49 8.75 24.74
N ARG A 15 -6.35 7.44 24.52
CA ARG A 15 -5.25 6.87 23.76
C ARG A 15 -5.63 6.62 22.29
N TYR A 16 -4.77 7.01 21.36
CA TYR A 16 -4.89 6.60 19.97
C TYR A 16 -4.60 5.11 19.84
N GLN A 17 -5.50 4.37 19.17
CA GLN A 17 -5.38 2.94 18.92
C GLN A 17 -4.91 2.63 17.51
N SER A 18 -5.10 3.56 16.59
CA SER A 18 -4.68 3.41 15.19
C SER A 18 -4.10 4.70 14.63
N LEU A 19 -3.26 4.54 13.60
CA LEU A 19 -2.70 5.61 12.79
C LEU A 19 -3.11 5.38 11.33
N GLN A 20 -3.51 6.45 10.64
CA GLN A 20 -3.90 6.37 9.22
C GLN A 20 -2.94 7.20 8.35
N PRO A 21 -1.76 6.67 7.97
CA PRO A 21 -0.84 7.33 7.06
C PRO A 21 -1.15 7.00 5.59
N ILE A 22 -0.57 7.77 4.66
CA ILE A 22 -0.37 7.31 3.30
C ILE A 22 0.60 6.13 3.35
N TYR A 23 0.28 4.99 2.73
CA TYR A 23 1.20 3.87 2.67
C TYR A 23 0.88 2.96 1.48
N SER A 24 1.88 2.71 0.66
CA SER A 24 1.83 1.79 -0.48
C SER A 24 3.25 1.49 -0.97
N LEU A 25 3.40 0.56 -1.92
CA LEU A 25 4.69 0.25 -2.56
C LEU A 25 5.41 1.46 -3.20
N VAL A 26 4.72 2.55 -3.49
CA VAL A 26 5.32 3.78 -4.04
C VAL A 26 5.27 4.97 -3.08
N GLU A 27 4.84 4.75 -1.83
CA GLU A 27 4.75 5.76 -0.75
C GLU A 27 5.15 5.09 0.58
N ARG A 28 6.40 4.66 0.70
CA ARG A 28 6.92 3.94 1.87
C ARG A 28 7.45 4.88 2.95
N ASP A 29 8.09 5.97 2.54
CA ASP A 29 8.80 6.92 3.43
C ASP A 29 7.88 7.60 4.46
N THR A 30 6.57 7.60 4.24
CA THR A 30 5.61 8.23 5.15
C THR A 30 5.37 7.43 6.43
N LEU A 31 5.71 6.14 6.44
CA LEU A 31 5.49 5.23 7.56
C LEU A 31 6.78 4.55 8.00
N GLU A 32 7.53 3.94 7.09
CA GLU A 32 8.65 3.06 7.40
C GLU A 32 9.77 3.78 8.19
N GLY A 33 10.43 3.06 9.09
CA GLY A 33 11.43 3.59 10.00
C GLY A 33 10.83 4.08 11.32
N PRO A 34 11.25 5.22 11.89
CA PRO A 34 10.93 5.61 13.27
C PRO A 34 9.43 5.69 13.60
N LEU A 35 8.57 5.96 12.63
CA LEU A 35 7.12 6.02 12.86
C LEU A 35 6.52 4.62 12.95
N GLU A 36 6.94 3.71 12.07
CA GLU A 36 6.53 2.32 12.11
C GLU A 36 7.04 1.64 13.38
N ASP A 37 8.32 1.87 13.74
CA ASP A 37 8.91 1.36 14.98
C ASP A 37 8.10 1.78 16.20
N LEU A 38 7.67 3.04 16.26
CA LEU A 38 6.81 3.55 17.32
C LEU A 38 5.44 2.86 17.33
N CYS A 39 4.83 2.65 16.16
CA CYS A 39 3.55 1.97 16.05
C CYS A 39 3.64 0.53 16.57
N LEU A 40 4.68 -0.20 16.19
CA LEU A 40 4.92 -1.56 16.63
C LEU A 40 5.19 -1.61 18.16
N ALA A 41 6.09 -0.76 18.65
CA ALA A 41 6.45 -0.72 20.08
C ALA A 41 5.28 -0.37 21.02
N GLU A 42 4.40 0.53 20.56
CA GLU A 42 3.25 1.00 21.33
C GLU A 42 1.94 0.26 20.98
N ASN A 43 2.01 -0.77 20.10
CA ASN A 43 0.84 -1.51 19.61
C ASN A 43 -0.26 -0.59 19.06
N VAL A 44 0.13 0.33 18.19
CA VAL A 44 -0.77 1.21 17.43
C VAL A 44 -0.95 0.62 16.04
N GLY A 45 -2.15 0.19 15.71
CA GLY A 45 -2.44 -0.44 14.42
C GLY A 45 -2.38 0.59 13.27
N VAL A 46 -1.70 0.23 12.17
CA VAL A 46 -1.68 1.06 10.96
C VAL A 46 -2.84 0.69 10.04
N ILE A 47 -3.63 1.70 9.66
CA ILE A 47 -4.71 1.60 8.67
C ILE A 47 -4.32 2.47 7.48
N GLY A 48 -3.45 1.93 6.59
CA GLY A 48 -2.89 2.69 5.49
C GLY A 48 -3.95 3.10 4.46
N PHE A 49 -3.95 4.35 4.04
CA PHE A 49 -4.75 4.80 2.91
C PHE A 49 -3.86 5.06 1.68
N TYR A 50 -4.47 5.24 0.50
CA TYR A 50 -3.76 5.39 -0.77
C TYR A 50 -3.08 4.09 -1.25
N SER A 51 -3.57 2.96 -0.79
CA SER A 51 -3.01 1.60 -0.96
C SER A 51 -2.68 1.23 -2.41
N LEU A 52 -3.46 1.70 -3.38
CA LEU A 52 -3.24 1.47 -4.81
C LEU A 52 -2.72 2.70 -5.56
N ALA A 53 -2.23 3.73 -4.86
CA ALA A 53 -1.66 4.95 -5.46
C ALA A 53 -2.55 5.56 -6.56
N SER A 54 -3.84 5.85 -6.23
CA SER A 54 -4.86 6.30 -7.19
C SER A 54 -5.12 5.35 -8.37
N GLY A 55 -4.79 4.06 -8.20
CA GLY A 55 -4.94 3.02 -9.20
C GLY A 55 -3.68 2.80 -10.06
N PHE A 56 -2.55 3.46 -9.74
CA PHE A 56 -1.28 3.20 -10.42
C PHE A 56 -0.84 1.73 -10.25
N LEU A 57 -0.90 1.22 -9.03
CA LEU A 57 -0.47 -0.14 -8.69
C LEU A 57 -1.42 -1.24 -9.20
N THR A 58 -2.53 -0.89 -9.86
CA THR A 58 -3.34 -1.88 -10.60
C THR A 58 -2.75 -2.24 -11.95
N GLY A 59 -1.67 -1.54 -12.38
CA GLY A 59 -1.02 -1.77 -13.65
C GLY A 59 -1.74 -1.20 -14.88
N LYS A 60 -2.80 -0.42 -14.70
CA LYS A 60 -3.55 0.17 -15.83
C LYS A 60 -2.84 1.36 -16.50
N TYR A 61 -1.81 1.92 -15.87
CA TYR A 61 -1.00 3.00 -16.43
C TYR A 61 0.39 2.46 -16.77
N ARG A 62 0.63 2.15 -18.04
CA ARG A 62 1.90 1.61 -18.56
C ARG A 62 2.72 2.67 -19.29
N SER A 63 2.10 3.79 -19.64
CA SER A 63 2.71 4.92 -20.33
C SER A 63 1.98 6.22 -19.99
N LYS A 64 2.56 7.35 -20.39
CA LYS A 64 1.87 8.65 -20.29
C LYS A 64 0.60 8.73 -21.15
N ALA A 65 0.53 7.95 -22.23
CA ALA A 65 -0.65 7.92 -23.11
C ALA A 65 -1.89 7.37 -22.37
N ASP A 66 -1.72 6.46 -21.40
CA ASP A 66 -2.80 5.84 -20.64
C ASP A 66 -3.49 6.81 -19.68
N MET A 67 -2.93 8.02 -19.50
CA MET A 67 -3.53 9.07 -18.68
C MET A 67 -4.68 9.81 -19.37
N ALA A 68 -4.78 9.72 -20.70
CA ALA A 68 -5.77 10.46 -21.46
C ALA A 68 -7.20 10.12 -21.01
N GLY A 69 -7.98 11.14 -20.63
CA GLY A 69 -9.36 10.97 -20.15
C GLY A 69 -9.52 10.39 -18.74
N GLN A 70 -8.45 10.15 -18.02
CA GLN A 70 -8.51 9.60 -16.65
C GLN A 70 -8.58 10.71 -15.59
N ILE A 71 -9.65 10.73 -14.80
CA ILE A 71 -9.87 11.74 -13.73
C ILE A 71 -8.72 11.77 -12.70
N ARG A 72 -8.08 10.63 -12.44
CA ARG A 72 -7.00 10.51 -11.45
C ARG A 72 -5.60 10.69 -12.04
N ALA A 73 -5.47 10.97 -13.35
CA ALA A 73 -4.20 11.12 -14.04
C ALA A 73 -3.22 12.10 -13.35
N PRO A 74 -3.62 13.31 -12.91
CA PRO A 74 -2.68 14.24 -12.25
C PRO A 74 -2.08 13.71 -10.95
N ARG A 75 -2.76 12.77 -10.28
CA ARG A 75 -2.25 12.14 -9.04
C ARG A 75 -1.29 10.99 -9.30
N VAL A 76 -1.32 10.44 -10.51
CA VAL A 76 -0.52 9.28 -10.93
C VAL A 76 0.76 9.71 -11.62
N GLU A 77 0.78 10.89 -12.24
CA GLU A 77 1.89 11.39 -13.07
C GLU A 77 3.27 11.26 -12.39
N LYS A 78 3.36 11.54 -11.10
CA LYS A 78 4.60 11.45 -10.32
C LYS A 78 5.20 10.03 -10.26
N TYR A 79 4.41 9.00 -10.52
CA TYR A 79 4.85 7.60 -10.52
C TYR A 79 5.21 7.08 -11.92
N LEU A 80 4.98 7.84 -13.00
CA LEU A 80 5.30 7.45 -14.37
C LEU A 80 6.78 7.70 -14.66
N ASN A 81 7.63 6.95 -13.98
CA ASN A 81 9.09 6.97 -14.08
C ASN A 81 9.64 5.54 -13.97
N ASP A 82 10.94 5.37 -14.14
CA ASP A 82 11.59 4.06 -14.14
C ASP A 82 11.33 3.27 -12.84
N LYS A 83 11.38 3.94 -11.67
CA LYS A 83 11.07 3.30 -10.38
C LYS A 83 9.62 2.80 -10.35
N GLY A 84 8.66 3.65 -10.68
CA GLY A 84 7.26 3.26 -10.68
C GLY A 84 6.95 2.13 -11.65
N PHE A 85 7.50 2.17 -12.86
CA PHE A 85 7.34 1.08 -13.83
C PHE A 85 8.03 -0.21 -13.36
N GLY A 86 9.17 -0.11 -12.68
CA GLY A 86 9.85 -1.24 -12.04
C GLY A 86 8.98 -1.91 -10.98
N VAL A 87 8.30 -1.12 -10.15
CA VAL A 87 7.34 -1.65 -9.16
C VAL A 87 6.18 -2.38 -9.85
N VAL A 88 5.62 -1.80 -10.91
CA VAL A 88 4.52 -2.43 -11.66
C VAL A 88 4.98 -3.73 -12.33
N ALA A 89 6.18 -3.77 -12.89
CA ALA A 89 6.75 -4.98 -13.47
C ALA A 89 6.93 -6.09 -12.41
N ALA A 90 7.43 -5.74 -11.23
CA ALA A 90 7.55 -6.70 -10.11
C ALA A 90 6.18 -7.21 -9.65
N LEU A 91 5.15 -6.36 -9.63
CA LEU A 91 3.78 -6.76 -9.33
C LEU A 91 3.21 -7.72 -10.38
N ASP A 92 3.53 -7.52 -11.67
CA ASP A 92 3.14 -8.44 -12.75
C ASP A 92 3.78 -9.81 -12.56
N GLU A 93 5.11 -9.88 -12.34
CA GLU A 93 5.83 -11.13 -12.17
C GLU A 93 5.33 -11.94 -10.96
N VAL A 94 5.11 -11.26 -9.83
CA VAL A 94 4.53 -11.93 -8.63
C VAL A 94 3.08 -12.31 -8.90
N GLY A 95 2.32 -11.47 -9.60
CA GLY A 95 0.94 -11.76 -9.98
C GLY A 95 0.82 -13.00 -10.86
N GLU A 96 1.67 -13.16 -11.86
CA GLU A 96 1.72 -14.36 -12.72
C GLU A 96 1.96 -15.63 -11.91
N LYS A 97 2.89 -15.59 -10.94
CA LYS A 97 3.17 -16.72 -10.04
C LYS A 97 1.96 -17.17 -9.23
N HIS A 98 1.13 -16.23 -8.80
CA HIS A 98 -0.03 -16.47 -7.93
C HIS A 98 -1.37 -16.50 -8.67
N GLY A 99 -1.40 -16.29 -9.99
CA GLY A 99 -2.63 -16.14 -10.76
C GLY A 99 -3.46 -14.92 -10.31
N ALA A 100 -2.79 -13.87 -9.83
CA ALA A 100 -3.38 -12.68 -9.26
C ALA A 100 -3.06 -11.43 -10.10
N LYS A 101 -3.93 -10.42 -10.03
CA LYS A 101 -3.69 -9.14 -10.67
C LYS A 101 -2.73 -8.25 -9.85
N PRO A 102 -1.99 -7.32 -10.48
CA PRO A 102 -1.05 -6.42 -9.78
C PRO A 102 -1.65 -5.71 -8.56
N GLY A 103 -2.89 -5.22 -8.67
CA GLY A 103 -3.59 -4.58 -7.57
C GLY A 103 -3.83 -5.50 -6.37
N GLN A 104 -4.10 -6.78 -6.62
CA GLN A 104 -4.28 -7.79 -5.57
C GLN A 104 -2.95 -8.08 -4.87
N VAL A 105 -1.86 -8.21 -5.61
CA VAL A 105 -0.51 -8.38 -5.07
C VAL A 105 -0.10 -7.17 -4.23
N ALA A 106 -0.37 -5.95 -4.70
CA ALA A 106 -0.09 -4.73 -3.94
C ALA A 106 -0.86 -4.67 -2.61
N MET A 107 -2.12 -5.10 -2.61
CA MET A 107 -2.92 -5.20 -1.38
C MET A 107 -2.39 -6.31 -0.45
N ALA A 108 -2.05 -7.48 -1.00
CA ALA A 108 -1.47 -8.58 -0.24
C ALA A 108 -0.13 -8.19 0.41
N TRP A 109 0.71 -7.43 -0.30
CA TRP A 109 1.95 -6.89 0.27
C TRP A 109 1.69 -5.99 1.49
N LEU A 110 0.69 -5.11 1.42
CA LEU A 110 0.31 -4.28 2.56
C LEU A 110 -0.17 -5.13 3.75
N MET A 111 -1.00 -6.14 3.50
CA MET A 111 -1.51 -7.04 4.54
C MET A 111 -0.40 -7.92 5.16
N ALA A 112 0.70 -8.14 4.46
CA ALA A 112 1.85 -8.88 4.97
C ALA A 112 2.76 -8.03 5.89
N ARG A 113 2.54 -6.71 6.00
CA ARG A 113 3.35 -5.83 6.87
C ARG A 113 2.92 -5.96 8.33
N PRO A 114 3.87 -6.18 9.28
CA PRO A 114 3.54 -6.39 10.69
C PRO A 114 2.81 -5.23 11.37
N SER A 115 3.04 -4.00 10.93
CA SER A 115 2.41 -2.80 11.46
C SER A 115 0.99 -2.57 10.93
N VAL A 116 0.65 -3.15 9.77
CA VAL A 116 -0.62 -2.89 9.07
C VAL A 116 -1.70 -3.84 9.56
N CYS A 117 -2.75 -3.29 10.16
CA CYS A 117 -3.93 -4.07 10.54
C CYS A 117 -5.00 -4.12 9.46
N ALA A 118 -5.09 -3.11 8.60
CA ALA A 118 -5.96 -3.11 7.42
C ALA A 118 -5.54 -2.03 6.41
N PRO A 119 -5.42 -2.34 5.11
CA PRO A 119 -5.30 -1.34 4.06
C PRO A 119 -6.67 -0.79 3.68
N ILE A 120 -6.72 0.48 3.23
CA ILE A 120 -7.95 1.10 2.72
C ILE A 120 -7.90 1.16 1.20
N ALA A 121 -8.91 0.62 0.56
CA ALA A 121 -9.10 0.73 -0.88
C ALA A 121 -10.57 1.03 -1.21
N SER A 122 -10.82 1.52 -2.43
CA SER A 122 -12.17 1.79 -2.91
C SER A 122 -12.37 1.23 -4.32
N ALA A 123 -13.59 0.73 -4.56
CA ALA A 123 -14.05 0.31 -5.87
C ALA A 123 -15.13 1.27 -6.40
N THR A 124 -15.24 1.40 -7.72
CA THR A 124 -16.28 2.18 -8.40
C THR A 124 -17.29 1.30 -9.13
N ASN A 125 -17.03 0.00 -9.19
CA ASN A 125 -17.94 -1.02 -9.74
C ASN A 125 -17.72 -2.37 -9.05
N LEU A 126 -18.60 -3.34 -9.33
CA LEU A 126 -18.58 -4.66 -8.69
C LEU A 126 -17.34 -5.48 -9.06
N ASP A 127 -16.85 -5.38 -10.29
CA ASP A 127 -15.66 -6.14 -10.73
C ASP A 127 -14.42 -5.70 -9.92
N GLN A 128 -14.25 -4.38 -9.72
CA GLN A 128 -13.17 -3.85 -8.88
C GLN A 128 -13.33 -4.27 -7.42
N LEU A 129 -14.56 -4.31 -6.91
CA LEU A 129 -14.82 -4.78 -5.54
C LEU A 129 -14.44 -6.26 -5.40
N ASP A 130 -14.85 -7.11 -6.34
CA ASP A 130 -14.50 -8.53 -6.36
C ASP A 130 -12.97 -8.73 -6.42
N GLU A 131 -12.27 -7.97 -7.26
CA GLU A 131 -10.81 -7.98 -7.31
C GLU A 131 -10.16 -7.59 -5.97
N LEU A 132 -10.68 -6.55 -5.30
CA LEU A 132 -10.16 -6.13 -3.99
C LEU A 132 -10.41 -7.18 -2.91
N VAL A 133 -11.59 -7.79 -2.88
CA VAL A 133 -11.91 -8.84 -1.90
C VAL A 133 -11.00 -10.05 -2.11
N LYS A 134 -10.77 -10.47 -3.34
CA LYS A 134 -9.86 -11.59 -3.66
C LYS A 134 -8.39 -11.34 -3.28
N SER A 135 -8.01 -10.11 -2.94
CA SER A 135 -6.64 -9.82 -2.46
C SER A 135 -6.29 -10.59 -1.17
N VAL A 136 -7.28 -10.95 -0.37
CA VAL A 136 -7.08 -11.69 0.90
C VAL A 136 -6.65 -13.15 0.66
N ASP A 137 -6.91 -13.67 -0.53
CA ASP A 137 -6.55 -15.04 -0.90
C ASP A 137 -5.10 -15.14 -1.43
N VAL A 138 -4.45 -14.01 -1.68
CA VAL A 138 -3.07 -13.96 -2.19
C VAL A 138 -2.09 -14.05 -1.02
N THR A 139 -1.41 -15.18 -0.90
CA THR A 139 -0.37 -15.39 0.12
C THR A 139 1.01 -15.23 -0.50
N LEU A 140 1.72 -14.17 -0.12
CA LEU A 140 3.07 -13.88 -0.60
C LEU A 140 4.11 -14.62 0.26
N ASP A 141 5.07 -15.26 -0.38
CA ASP A 141 6.22 -15.81 0.32
C ASP A 141 7.33 -14.77 0.56
N ALA A 142 8.38 -15.16 1.29
CA ALA A 142 9.49 -14.25 1.61
C ALA A 142 10.24 -13.76 0.36
N GLY A 143 10.29 -14.56 -0.71
CA GLY A 143 10.91 -14.16 -1.99
C GLY A 143 10.09 -13.12 -2.72
N ASP A 144 8.75 -13.23 -2.70
CA ASP A 144 7.83 -12.27 -3.28
C ASP A 144 7.93 -10.92 -2.56
N ILE A 145 7.92 -10.95 -1.22
CA ILE A 145 8.07 -9.74 -0.40
C ILE A 145 9.43 -9.07 -0.68
N ALA A 146 10.52 -9.83 -0.69
CA ALA A 146 11.86 -9.29 -0.97
C ALA A 146 11.95 -8.66 -2.37
N LYS A 147 11.34 -9.29 -3.39
CA LYS A 147 11.28 -8.74 -4.76
C LYS A 147 10.52 -7.40 -4.80
N LEU A 148 9.35 -7.34 -4.18
CA LEU A 148 8.53 -6.13 -4.13
C LEU A 148 9.21 -5.02 -3.32
N ASP A 149 9.85 -5.37 -2.20
CA ASP A 149 10.62 -4.45 -1.39
C ASP A 149 11.81 -3.87 -2.17
N ALA A 150 12.56 -4.69 -2.90
CA ALA A 150 13.67 -4.24 -3.72
C ALA A 150 13.23 -3.32 -4.88
N ALA A 151 12.12 -3.63 -5.54
CA ALA A 151 11.59 -2.81 -6.63
C ALA A 151 11.08 -1.44 -6.15
N SER A 152 10.67 -1.34 -4.89
CA SER A 152 10.06 -0.15 -4.29
C SER A 152 10.99 0.65 -3.36
N ALA A 153 12.25 0.23 -3.20
CA ALA A 153 13.26 0.88 -2.37
C ALA A 153 13.68 2.29 -2.84
#